data_859887be581226eaed53dc67c4666f40
#
_entry.id   859887be581226eaed53dc67c4666f40
#
_cell.length_a   1.000
_cell.length_b   1.000
_cell.length_c   1.000
_cell.angle_alpha   90.00
_cell.angle_beta   90.00
_cell.angle_gamma   90.00
#
_symmetry.space_group_name_H-M   'P 1'
#
loop_
_entity.id
_entity.type
_entity.pdbx_description
1 polymer ?
#
loop_
_entity_poly.entity_id
_entity_poly.type
_entity_poly.pdbx_seq_one_letter_code
_entity_poly.pdbx_strand_id
1 'polypeptide(L)'
;MRKKSSIQNETPVNKDSAIYHDTSKLLESYRDAVWNLELAVQQVRHSFEIEFGSSIEEFLDSIYLAGADVGGSKLEEYAKSIERSNKMLNTLMAAVDLLRTKHKHGEQYYWILYYSYLSPQELQNVEEIIEKLKPHIANISQRTYYRKR
;
A
#
# COMPACT_ATOMS: atom_id res chain seq x y z
N MET A 1 43.44 15.59 -34.78
CA MET A 1 43.20 14.84 -33.55
C MET A 1 41.74 14.51 -33.48
N ARG A 2 41.39 13.25 -33.70
CA ARG A 2 39.99 12.77 -33.53
C ARG A 2 39.80 12.48 -32.06
N LYS A 3 38.93 13.22 -31.38
CA LYS A 3 38.41 12.83 -30.10
C LYS A 3 37.49 11.58 -30.33
N LYS A 4 37.93 10.45 -29.84
CA LYS A 4 37.04 9.30 -29.72
C LYS A 4 35.97 9.72 -28.72
N SER A 5 34.75 9.98 -29.21
CA SER A 5 33.61 10.00 -28.34
C SER A 5 33.45 8.57 -27.80
N SER A 6 33.80 8.41 -26.53
CA SER A 6 33.36 7.21 -25.81
C SER A 6 31.84 7.25 -25.79
N ILE A 7 31.23 6.49 -26.66
CA ILE A 7 29.84 6.13 -26.50
C ILE A 7 29.83 5.33 -25.20
N GLN A 8 29.44 5.99 -24.14
CA GLN A 8 29.05 5.29 -22.94
C GLN A 8 27.82 4.47 -23.36
N ASN A 9 28.04 3.20 -23.55
CA ASN A 9 26.97 2.25 -23.57
C ASN A 9 26.35 2.31 -22.16
N GLU A 10 25.43 3.25 -21.98
CA GLU A 10 24.48 3.15 -20.90
C GLU A 10 23.73 1.85 -21.18
N THR A 11 24.11 0.82 -20.46
CA THR A 11 23.29 -0.38 -20.34
C THR A 11 21.88 0.12 -20.03
N PRO A 12 20.88 -0.24 -20.81
CA PRO A 12 19.52 0.15 -20.50
C PRO A 12 19.24 -0.28 -19.06
N VAL A 13 19.10 0.68 -18.18
CA VAL A 13 18.62 0.41 -16.81
C VAL A 13 17.35 -0.39 -17.02
N ASN A 14 17.39 -1.63 -16.61
CA ASN A 14 16.29 -2.55 -16.84
C ASN A 14 15.07 -1.94 -16.13
N LYS A 15 14.16 -1.38 -16.90
CA LYS A 15 12.93 -0.78 -16.39
C LYS A 15 12.15 -1.77 -15.52
N ASP A 16 12.23 -3.03 -15.85
CA ASP A 16 11.61 -4.12 -15.08
C ASP A 16 12.25 -4.25 -13.70
N SER A 17 13.57 -4.08 -13.58
CA SER A 17 14.29 -4.10 -12.31
C SER A 17 13.91 -2.91 -11.42
N ALA A 18 13.76 -1.71 -11.99
CA ALA A 18 13.34 -0.51 -11.24
C ALA A 18 11.89 -0.65 -10.75
N ILE A 19 10.98 -1.13 -11.60
CA ILE A 19 9.57 -1.38 -11.24
C ILE A 19 9.48 -2.44 -10.13
N TYR A 20 10.22 -3.53 -10.25
CA TYR A 20 10.29 -4.57 -9.22
C TYR A 20 10.75 -4.01 -7.87
N HIS A 21 11.80 -3.18 -7.88
CA HIS A 21 12.35 -2.57 -6.67
C HIS A 21 11.35 -1.62 -6.00
N ASP A 22 10.66 -0.80 -6.77
CA ASP A 22 9.63 0.12 -6.26
C ASP A 22 8.42 -0.64 -5.69
N THR A 23 8.00 -1.70 -6.34
CA THR A 23 6.92 -2.57 -5.86
C THR A 23 7.31 -3.26 -4.55
N SER A 24 8.53 -3.77 -4.47
CA SER A 24 9.06 -4.38 -3.24
C SER A 24 9.07 -3.41 -2.07
N LYS A 25 9.52 -2.17 -2.29
CA LYS A 25 9.49 -1.11 -1.28
C LYS A 25 8.07 -0.78 -0.83
N LEU A 26 7.13 -0.70 -1.75
CA LEU A 26 5.73 -0.45 -1.43
C LEU A 26 5.14 -1.57 -0.58
N LEU A 27 5.41 -2.81 -0.90
CA LEU A 27 4.97 -3.95 -0.11
C LEU A 27 5.59 -3.96 1.30
N GLU A 28 6.88 -3.70 1.40
CA GLU A 28 7.59 -3.63 2.70
C GLU A 28 7.04 -2.51 3.59
N SER A 29 6.61 -1.40 3.02
CA SER A 29 6.05 -0.25 3.74
C SER A 29 4.53 -0.28 3.91
N TYR A 30 3.85 -1.30 3.41
CA TYR A 30 2.38 -1.37 3.39
C TYR A 30 1.76 -1.23 4.79
N ARG A 31 2.24 -2.01 5.77
CA ARG A 31 1.72 -1.96 7.14
C ARG A 31 1.88 -0.59 7.77
N ASP A 32 3.05 0.02 7.59
CA ASP A 32 3.33 1.37 8.08
C ASP A 32 2.45 2.41 7.39
N ALA A 33 2.23 2.26 6.08
CA ALA A 33 1.35 3.16 5.31
C ALA A 33 -0.10 3.08 5.80
N VAL A 34 -0.62 1.89 6.06
CA VAL A 34 -1.97 1.68 6.61
C VAL A 34 -2.07 2.29 8.00
N TRP A 35 -1.10 2.03 8.87
CA TRP A 35 -1.05 2.59 10.21
C TRP A 35 -1.01 4.12 10.20
N ASN A 36 -0.13 4.69 9.39
CA ASN A 36 0.00 6.14 9.26
C ASN A 36 -1.28 6.78 8.69
N LEU A 37 -1.95 6.12 7.76
CA LEU A 37 -3.23 6.59 7.23
C LEU A 37 -4.32 6.61 8.32
N GLU A 38 -4.43 5.54 9.11
CA GLU A 38 -5.38 5.49 10.23
C GLU A 38 -5.10 6.56 11.27
N LEU A 39 -3.84 6.76 11.64
CA LEU A 39 -3.44 7.83 12.56
C LEU A 39 -3.80 9.21 11.99
N ALA A 40 -3.53 9.46 10.71
CA ALA A 40 -3.87 10.72 10.06
C ALA A 40 -5.37 10.99 10.09
N VAL A 41 -6.19 10.00 9.81
CA VAL A 41 -7.66 10.10 9.88
C VAL A 41 -8.12 10.42 11.30
N GLN A 42 -7.59 9.71 12.29
CA GLN A 42 -7.96 9.95 13.70
C GLN A 42 -7.51 11.32 14.20
N GLN A 43 -6.33 11.78 13.79
CA GLN A 43 -5.84 13.12 14.14
C GLN A 43 -6.73 14.22 13.54
N VAL A 44 -7.14 14.09 12.31
CA VAL A 44 -8.05 15.05 11.65
C VAL A 44 -9.39 15.07 12.35
N ARG A 45 -9.97 13.91 12.65
CA ARG A 45 -11.24 13.80 13.38
C ARG A 45 -11.16 14.41 14.75
N HIS A 46 -10.12 14.12 15.50
CA HIS A 46 -9.93 14.63 16.85
C HIS A 46 -9.73 16.16 16.88
N SER A 47 -8.88 16.68 16.01
CA SER A 47 -8.65 18.12 15.87
C SER A 47 -9.92 18.85 15.48
N PHE A 48 -10.72 18.26 14.60
CA PHE A 48 -11.98 18.83 14.18
C PHE A 48 -13.01 18.87 15.31
N GLU A 49 -13.14 17.81 16.09
CA GLU A 49 -14.03 17.75 17.24
C GLU A 49 -13.67 18.78 18.31
N ILE A 50 -12.38 18.97 18.57
CA ILE A 50 -11.89 20.00 19.51
C ILE A 50 -12.22 21.41 19.00
N GLU A 51 -11.96 21.68 17.73
CA GLU A 51 -12.12 23.03 17.15
C GLU A 51 -13.59 23.43 16.96
N PHE A 52 -14.43 22.51 16.52
CA PHE A 52 -15.81 22.78 16.12
C PHE A 52 -16.86 22.22 17.09
N GLY A 53 -16.48 21.38 18.02
CA GLY A 53 -17.39 20.79 19.00
C GLY A 53 -18.39 19.77 18.45
N SER A 54 -18.20 19.34 17.19
CA SER A 54 -19.02 18.33 16.53
C SER A 54 -18.17 17.39 15.69
N SER A 55 -18.70 16.22 15.34
CA SER A 55 -18.00 15.29 14.44
C SER A 55 -17.90 15.86 13.03
N ILE A 56 -16.90 15.38 12.25
CA ILE A 56 -16.74 15.77 10.84
C ILE A 56 -18.00 15.42 10.06
N GLU A 57 -18.58 14.26 10.31
CA GLU A 57 -19.79 13.79 9.64
C GLU A 57 -20.97 14.74 9.88
N GLU A 58 -21.21 15.15 11.12
CA GLU A 58 -22.25 16.13 11.49
C GLU A 58 -22.00 17.50 10.85
N PHE A 59 -20.75 17.94 10.82
CA PHE A 59 -20.37 19.21 10.20
C PHE A 59 -20.58 19.19 8.70
N LEU A 60 -20.15 18.13 8.01
CA LEU A 60 -20.34 17.98 6.57
C LEU A 60 -21.81 17.90 6.19
N ASP A 61 -22.63 17.22 6.98
CA ASP A 61 -24.08 17.19 6.79
C ASP A 61 -24.70 18.58 6.90
N SER A 62 -24.29 19.35 7.91
CA SER A 62 -24.80 20.72 8.07
C SER A 62 -24.35 21.67 6.95
N ILE A 63 -23.12 21.54 6.46
CA ILE A 63 -22.62 22.31 5.29
C ILE A 63 -23.36 21.92 4.03
N TYR A 64 -23.58 20.65 3.80
CA TYR A 64 -24.32 20.15 2.65
C TYR A 64 -25.75 20.69 2.65
N LEU A 65 -26.43 20.66 3.77
CA LEU A 65 -27.78 21.23 3.95
C LEU A 65 -27.80 22.75 3.74
N ALA A 66 -26.72 23.45 4.12
CA ALA A 66 -26.62 24.90 3.95
C ALA A 66 -26.17 25.32 2.54
N GLY A 67 -25.74 24.40 1.68
CA GLY A 67 -25.21 24.66 0.34
C GLY A 67 -23.88 25.39 0.33
N ALA A 68 -23.13 25.37 1.41
CA ALA A 68 -21.80 26.00 1.50
C ALA A 68 -20.72 25.16 0.85
N ASP A 69 -19.74 25.85 0.24
CA ASP A 69 -18.55 25.22 -0.36
C ASP A 69 -17.38 25.29 0.63
N VAL A 70 -16.70 24.12 0.83
CA VAL A 70 -15.52 24.01 1.68
C VAL A 70 -14.21 24.10 0.89
N GLY A 71 -14.28 24.48 -0.39
CA GLY A 71 -13.12 24.59 -1.27
C GLY A 71 -12.04 25.56 -0.74
N GLY A 72 -10.77 25.15 -0.84
CA GLY A 72 -9.60 25.93 -0.45
C GLY A 72 -9.30 25.95 1.05
N SER A 73 -10.02 25.19 1.87
CA SER A 73 -9.77 25.06 3.30
C SER A 73 -8.67 24.05 3.63
N LYS A 74 -8.10 24.14 4.84
CA LYS A 74 -7.18 23.10 5.35
C LYS A 74 -7.84 21.73 5.43
N LEU A 75 -9.13 21.70 5.73
CA LEU A 75 -9.92 20.46 5.75
C LEU A 75 -9.93 19.78 4.37
N GLU A 76 -10.10 20.56 3.30
CA GLU A 76 -10.03 20.03 1.93
C GLU A 76 -8.64 19.47 1.60
N GLU A 77 -7.56 20.16 1.99
CA GLU A 77 -6.19 19.68 1.78
C GLU A 77 -5.93 18.36 2.50
N TYR A 78 -6.37 18.23 3.76
CA TYR A 78 -6.28 16.99 4.53
C TYR A 78 -7.10 15.86 3.88
N ALA A 79 -8.32 16.16 3.47
CA ALA A 79 -9.19 15.19 2.81
C ALA A 79 -8.58 14.68 1.49
N LYS A 80 -7.99 15.56 0.68
CA LYS A 80 -7.30 15.17 -0.56
C LYS A 80 -6.06 14.32 -0.31
N SER A 81 -5.29 14.61 0.73
CA SER A 81 -4.11 13.83 1.10
C SER A 81 -4.49 12.41 1.54
N ILE A 82 -5.52 12.29 2.38
CA ILE A 82 -6.07 11.00 2.83
C ILE A 82 -6.64 10.22 1.65
N GLU A 83 -7.37 10.86 0.77
CA GLU A 83 -7.93 10.24 -0.43
C GLU A 83 -6.85 9.68 -1.35
N ARG A 84 -5.75 10.43 -1.58
CA ARG A 84 -4.62 9.94 -2.38
C ARG A 84 -3.95 8.71 -1.79
N SER A 85 -3.71 8.71 -0.47
CA SER A 85 -3.12 7.56 0.22
C SER A 85 -4.06 6.35 0.19
N ASN A 86 -5.34 6.56 0.42
CA ASN A 86 -6.36 5.52 0.35
C ASN A 86 -6.47 4.92 -1.06
N LYS A 87 -6.44 5.76 -2.09
CA LYS A 87 -6.47 5.35 -3.49
C LYS A 87 -5.24 4.50 -3.85
N MET A 88 -4.06 4.87 -3.39
CA MET A 88 -2.83 4.10 -3.59
C MET A 88 -2.93 2.71 -2.95
N LEU A 89 -3.40 2.61 -1.70
CA LEU A 89 -3.59 1.34 -1.01
C LEU A 89 -4.65 0.47 -1.68
N ASN A 90 -5.76 1.06 -2.11
CA ASN A 90 -6.81 0.35 -2.84
C ASN A 90 -6.32 -0.17 -4.20
N THR A 91 -5.47 0.58 -4.89
CA THR A 91 -4.84 0.16 -6.15
C THR A 91 -3.93 -1.04 -5.93
N LEU A 92 -3.13 -1.03 -4.87
CA LEU A 92 -2.29 -2.16 -4.49
C LEU A 92 -3.13 -3.40 -4.20
N MET A 93 -4.18 -3.28 -3.40
CA MET A 93 -5.06 -4.39 -3.07
C MET A 93 -5.83 -4.93 -4.28
N ALA A 94 -6.24 -4.06 -5.19
CA ALA A 94 -6.85 -4.47 -6.45
C ALA A 94 -5.88 -5.26 -7.33
N ALA A 95 -4.61 -4.88 -7.38
CA ALA A 95 -3.57 -5.61 -8.11
C ALA A 95 -3.31 -7.00 -7.48
N VAL A 96 -3.27 -7.09 -6.16
CA VAL A 96 -3.13 -8.35 -5.43
C VAL A 96 -4.33 -9.28 -5.68
N ASP A 97 -5.53 -8.73 -5.66
CA ASP A 97 -6.76 -9.48 -5.96
C ASP A 97 -6.78 -9.99 -7.41
N LEU A 98 -6.33 -9.19 -8.35
CA LEU A 98 -6.21 -9.58 -9.75
C LEU A 98 -5.21 -10.73 -9.91
N LEU A 99 -4.06 -10.67 -9.24
CA LEU A 99 -3.08 -11.73 -9.20
C LEU A 99 -3.69 -13.03 -8.68
N ARG A 100 -4.42 -12.95 -7.56
CA ARG A 100 -5.08 -14.08 -6.93
C ARG A 100 -6.06 -14.79 -7.87
N THR A 101 -6.89 -14.01 -8.57
CA THR A 101 -8.01 -14.53 -9.37
C THR A 101 -7.62 -14.92 -10.80
N LYS A 102 -6.62 -14.29 -11.38
CA LYS A 102 -6.27 -14.43 -12.79
C LYS A 102 -4.99 -15.23 -13.06
N HIS A 103 -4.09 -15.29 -12.12
CA HIS A 103 -2.85 -16.05 -12.30
C HIS A 103 -3.06 -17.54 -12.01
N LYS A 104 -2.37 -18.40 -12.75
CA LYS A 104 -2.42 -19.87 -12.59
C LYS A 104 -2.11 -20.33 -11.15
N HIS A 105 -1.16 -19.69 -10.50
CA HIS A 105 -0.75 -19.94 -9.12
C HIS A 105 -1.13 -18.78 -8.19
N GLY A 106 -2.16 -18.05 -8.53
CA GLY A 106 -2.55 -16.82 -7.85
C GLY A 106 -2.88 -16.99 -6.38
N GLU A 107 -3.58 -18.07 -5.99
CA GLU A 107 -3.88 -18.37 -4.59
C GLU A 107 -2.60 -18.54 -3.75
N GLN A 108 -1.60 -19.24 -4.28
CA GLN A 108 -0.33 -19.45 -3.59
C GLN A 108 0.43 -18.13 -3.42
N TYR A 109 0.53 -17.33 -4.48
CA TYR A 109 1.18 -16.02 -4.44
C TYR A 109 0.45 -15.05 -3.52
N TYR A 110 -0.89 -15.06 -3.53
CA TYR A 110 -1.70 -14.23 -2.65
C TYR A 110 -1.36 -14.49 -1.17
N TRP A 111 -1.36 -15.74 -0.74
CA TRP A 111 -1.09 -16.07 0.66
C TRP A 111 0.36 -15.78 1.07
N ILE A 112 1.31 -15.96 0.17
CA ILE A 112 2.71 -15.56 0.41
C ILE A 112 2.80 -14.05 0.62
N LEU A 113 2.21 -13.25 -0.25
CA LEU A 113 2.16 -11.79 -0.11
C LEU A 113 1.44 -11.37 1.16
N TYR A 114 0.30 -11.98 1.45
CA TYR A 114 -0.50 -11.65 2.61
C TYR A 114 0.28 -11.80 3.92
N TYR A 115 0.86 -12.96 4.17
CA TYR A 115 1.59 -13.19 5.41
C TYR A 115 2.97 -12.52 5.44
N SER A 116 3.58 -12.27 4.29
CA SER A 116 4.87 -11.58 4.22
C SER A 116 4.75 -10.08 4.41
N TYR A 117 3.68 -9.44 3.88
CA TYR A 117 3.60 -7.98 3.78
C TYR A 117 2.28 -7.37 4.20
N LEU A 118 1.14 -8.04 4.00
CA LEU A 118 -0.18 -7.42 4.03
C LEU A 118 -0.97 -7.68 5.31
N SER A 119 -0.69 -8.77 6.03
CA SER A 119 -1.42 -9.11 7.25
C SER A 119 -1.29 -8.01 8.30
N PRO A 120 -2.36 -7.69 9.06
CA PRO A 120 -2.31 -6.65 10.09
C PRO A 120 -1.23 -6.89 11.13
N GLN A 121 -0.96 -8.14 11.46
CA GLN A 121 0.08 -8.53 12.41
C GLN A 121 1.32 -8.98 11.66
N GLU A 122 2.44 -8.30 11.91
CA GLU A 122 3.72 -8.69 11.37
C GLU A 122 4.24 -9.96 12.05
N LEU A 123 4.62 -10.95 11.24
CA LEU A 123 5.25 -12.17 11.73
C LEU A 123 6.76 -11.97 11.89
N GLN A 124 7.33 -12.53 12.96
CA GLN A 124 8.69 -12.19 13.38
C GLN A 124 9.78 -12.85 12.51
N ASN A 125 9.49 -13.99 11.91
CA ASN A 125 10.47 -14.75 11.15
C ASN A 125 9.82 -15.58 10.04
N VAL A 126 10.65 -16.13 9.17
CA VAL A 126 10.21 -16.93 8.01
C VAL A 126 9.52 -18.22 8.46
N GLU A 127 9.93 -18.81 9.57
CA GLU A 127 9.32 -20.03 10.12
C GLU A 127 7.86 -19.81 10.51
N GLU A 128 7.53 -18.68 11.13
CA GLU A 128 6.14 -18.32 11.44
C GLU A 128 5.32 -18.12 10.17
N ILE A 129 5.88 -17.48 9.17
CA ILE A 129 5.22 -17.29 7.86
C ILE A 129 4.90 -18.64 7.23
N ILE A 130 5.86 -19.57 7.23
CA ILE A 130 5.68 -20.90 6.67
C ILE A 130 4.62 -21.69 7.43
N GLU A 131 4.59 -21.62 8.76
CA GLU A 131 3.54 -22.24 9.56
C GLU A 131 2.14 -21.71 9.19
N LYS A 132 1.99 -20.41 8.97
CA LYS A 132 0.74 -19.80 8.52
C LYS A 132 0.37 -20.18 7.10
N LEU A 133 1.35 -20.46 6.25
CA LEU A 133 1.13 -20.86 4.85
C LEU A 133 0.71 -22.33 4.70
N LYS A 134 1.07 -23.20 5.62
CA LYS A 134 0.79 -24.64 5.52
C LYS A 134 -0.68 -24.98 5.23
N PRO A 135 -1.69 -24.33 5.82
CA PRO A 135 -3.09 -24.60 5.51
C PRO A 135 -3.50 -24.21 4.08
N HIS A 136 -2.74 -23.29 3.44
CA HIS A 136 -3.06 -22.72 2.13
C HIS A 136 -2.22 -23.30 1.00
N ILE A 137 -1.00 -23.74 1.31
CA ILE A 137 -0.05 -24.28 0.32
C ILE A 137 0.48 -25.61 0.83
N ALA A 138 0.14 -26.68 0.11
CA ALA A 138 0.62 -28.01 0.43
C ALA A 138 2.16 -28.12 0.27
N ASN A 139 2.82 -28.77 1.24
CA ASN A 139 4.25 -29.06 1.20
C ASN A 139 5.16 -27.84 1.06
N ILE A 140 4.75 -26.68 1.58
CA ILE A 140 5.61 -25.51 1.55
C ILE A 140 6.83 -25.70 2.47
N SER A 141 8.00 -25.34 1.96
CA SER A 141 9.27 -25.30 2.69
C SER A 141 9.91 -23.92 2.57
N GLN A 142 10.93 -23.63 3.38
CA GLN A 142 11.70 -22.38 3.25
C GLN A 142 12.22 -22.16 1.83
N ARG A 143 12.75 -23.21 1.20
CA ARG A 143 13.23 -23.14 -0.18
C ARG A 143 12.12 -22.77 -1.16
N THR A 144 10.96 -23.37 -1.04
CA THR A 144 9.79 -23.07 -1.87
C THR A 144 9.30 -21.64 -1.65
N TYR A 145 9.26 -21.20 -0.39
CA TYR A 145 8.90 -19.85 -0.03
C TYR A 145 9.81 -18.81 -0.70
N TYR A 146 11.12 -18.94 -0.57
CA TYR A 146 12.07 -18.01 -1.18
C TYR A 146 12.03 -18.01 -2.70
N ARG A 147 11.79 -19.17 -3.31
CA ARG A 147 11.65 -19.27 -4.76
C ARG A 147 10.41 -18.56 -5.29
N LYS A 148 9.30 -18.59 -4.54
CA LYS A 148 8.01 -18.00 -4.93
C LYS A 148 7.86 -16.53 -4.51
N ARG A 149 8.67 -16.09 -3.59
CA ARG A 149 8.70 -14.70 -3.15
C ARG A 149 9.32 -13.82 -4.24
#